data_f868bd5ed431c020f8b3e6335c527aaa
#
_entry.id   f868bd5ed431c020f8b3e6335c527aaa
#
_cell.length_a   1.000
_cell.length_b   1.000
_cell.length_c   1.000
_cell.angle_alpha   90.00
_cell.angle_beta   90.00
_cell.angle_gamma   90.00
#
_symmetry.space_group_name_H-M   'P 1'
#
loop_
_entity.id
_entity.type
_entity.pdbx_description
1 polymer ?
#
loop_
_entity_poly.entity_id
_entity_poly.type
_entity_poly.pdbx_seq_one_letter_code
_entity_poly.pdbx_strand_id
1 'polypeptide(L)'
;TLGKYVEDQNYSTDFIEHYALPIGAAIWSTPTHKMADFPAETFVRFFKNHGFINTSQPARWQTVLGGSHQYVKAFLKGFNGKVVLKAKIDTIRRQGGRTVVKMRNQSELNFEHLVVATHADQALALLADPTEEEKQLLGTWQYEKNHAVLHTDQSVMPTSRHAWASWNYKRGVSTDGREPFSVTYDLTRLQGLSTQNRYFVTLNGQSVIDGSVISETEFTHPVYDFAALDSQSRLSRLNQKPADSAVAGIYYCGSYFGYGFHEDAARSGEEVAKVFGMAL
;
A
#
# COMPACT_ATOMS: atom_id res chain seq x y z
N THR A 1 -18.73 -0.10 -11.18
CA THR A 1 -18.33 0.08 -9.77
C THR A 1 -18.83 -1.07 -8.90
N LEU A 2 -18.24 -1.25 -7.71
CA LEU A 2 -18.66 -2.30 -6.76
C LEU A 2 -20.11 -2.08 -6.29
N GLY A 3 -20.48 -0.84 -5.95
CA GLY A 3 -21.84 -0.51 -5.55
C GLY A 3 -22.86 -0.92 -6.61
N LYS A 4 -22.65 -0.50 -7.87
CA LYS A 4 -23.54 -0.90 -8.96
C LYS A 4 -23.56 -2.42 -9.17
N TYR A 5 -22.43 -3.10 -9.07
CA TYR A 5 -22.36 -4.56 -9.24
C TYR A 5 -23.21 -5.30 -8.21
N VAL A 6 -23.08 -4.95 -6.92
CA VAL A 6 -23.84 -5.64 -5.86
C VAL A 6 -25.35 -5.32 -5.91
N GLU A 7 -25.72 -4.12 -6.37
CA GLU A 7 -27.14 -3.77 -6.63
C GLU A 7 -27.69 -4.55 -7.83
N ASP A 8 -27.01 -4.57 -8.97
CA ASP A 8 -27.46 -5.28 -10.19
C ASP A 8 -27.59 -6.80 -9.94
N GLN A 9 -26.79 -7.34 -9.04
CA GLN A 9 -26.85 -8.77 -8.64
C GLN A 9 -27.87 -9.05 -7.52
N ASN A 10 -28.61 -8.04 -7.07
CA ASN A 10 -29.61 -8.15 -6.01
C ASN A 10 -29.06 -8.72 -4.69
N TYR A 11 -27.84 -8.38 -4.31
CA TYR A 11 -27.33 -8.71 -2.98
C TYR A 11 -28.14 -7.97 -1.90
N SER A 12 -28.31 -8.59 -0.73
CA SER A 12 -29.03 -7.96 0.36
C SER A 12 -28.30 -6.72 0.89
N THR A 13 -29.06 -5.75 1.37
CA THR A 13 -28.51 -4.53 2.03
C THR A 13 -27.57 -4.91 3.17
N ASP A 14 -27.92 -5.92 3.97
CA ASP A 14 -27.07 -6.43 5.05
C ASP A 14 -25.72 -6.93 4.55
N PHE A 15 -25.70 -7.68 3.44
CA PHE A 15 -24.44 -8.13 2.84
C PHE A 15 -23.59 -6.96 2.34
N ILE A 16 -24.21 -5.98 1.70
CA ILE A 16 -23.52 -4.82 1.16
C ILE A 16 -22.92 -3.98 2.28
N GLU A 17 -23.75 -3.59 3.28
CA GLU A 17 -23.37 -2.65 4.32
C GLU A 17 -22.53 -3.26 5.44
N HIS A 18 -22.71 -4.55 5.74
CA HIS A 18 -22.02 -5.21 6.85
C HIS A 18 -20.89 -6.15 6.43
N TYR A 19 -20.74 -6.43 5.14
CA TYR A 19 -19.68 -7.29 4.66
C TYR A 19 -18.92 -6.71 3.47
N ALA A 20 -19.54 -6.52 2.30
CA ALA A 20 -18.83 -6.22 1.06
C ALA A 20 -18.07 -4.89 1.11
N LEU A 21 -18.73 -3.80 1.49
CA LEU A 21 -18.08 -2.48 1.59
C LEU A 21 -17.11 -2.40 2.78
N PRO A 22 -17.44 -2.87 4.00
CA PRO A 22 -16.52 -2.85 5.14
C PRO A 22 -15.24 -3.66 4.93
N ILE A 23 -15.32 -4.87 4.35
CA ILE A 23 -14.14 -5.68 4.12
C ILE A 23 -13.23 -5.06 3.07
N GLY A 24 -13.79 -4.47 2.01
CA GLY A 24 -13.01 -3.68 1.04
C GLY A 24 -12.34 -2.47 1.70
N ALA A 25 -13.10 -1.72 2.50
CA ALA A 25 -12.57 -0.59 3.26
C ALA A 25 -11.40 -1.01 4.17
N ALA A 26 -11.50 -2.16 4.82
CA ALA A 26 -10.43 -2.69 5.68
C ALA A 26 -9.19 -3.15 4.88
N ILE A 27 -9.37 -3.73 3.69
CA ILE A 27 -8.27 -4.22 2.84
C ILE A 27 -7.47 -3.06 2.25
N TRP A 28 -8.16 -2.06 1.66
CA TRP A 28 -7.51 -0.95 0.96
C TRP A 28 -7.39 0.34 1.79
N SER A 29 -7.75 0.28 3.08
CA SER A 29 -7.72 1.43 3.99
C SER A 29 -8.45 2.66 3.42
N THR A 30 -9.56 2.40 2.71
CA THR A 30 -10.37 3.37 1.98
C THR A 30 -11.72 3.55 2.68
N PRO A 31 -12.26 4.78 2.82
CA PRO A 31 -13.56 5.00 3.41
C PRO A 31 -14.69 4.23 2.70
N THR A 32 -15.66 3.72 3.46
CA THR A 32 -16.73 2.83 2.95
C THR A 32 -17.53 3.48 1.81
N HIS A 33 -17.79 4.79 1.90
CA HIS A 33 -18.52 5.50 0.84
C HIS A 33 -17.73 5.54 -0.49
N LYS A 34 -16.40 5.57 -0.45
CA LYS A 34 -15.55 5.47 -1.64
C LYS A 34 -15.44 4.04 -2.17
N MET A 35 -15.67 3.03 -1.31
CA MET A 35 -15.66 1.63 -1.75
C MET A 35 -16.82 1.29 -2.70
N ALA A 36 -17.94 2.00 -2.64
CA ALA A 36 -19.01 1.83 -3.61
C ALA A 36 -18.56 2.19 -5.05
N ASP A 37 -17.63 3.13 -5.20
CA ASP A 37 -17.07 3.56 -6.47
C ASP A 37 -15.88 2.71 -6.93
N PHE A 38 -15.40 1.81 -6.07
CA PHE A 38 -14.25 0.93 -6.35
C PHE A 38 -14.54 0.00 -7.54
N PRO A 39 -13.56 -0.30 -8.40
CA PRO A 39 -13.75 -1.20 -9.55
C PRO A 39 -14.10 -2.63 -9.10
N ALA A 40 -15.31 -3.09 -9.43
CA ALA A 40 -15.84 -4.38 -9.02
C ALA A 40 -14.97 -5.57 -9.49
N GLU A 41 -14.44 -5.50 -10.71
CA GLU A 41 -13.57 -6.55 -11.25
C GLU A 41 -12.31 -6.74 -10.39
N THR A 42 -11.68 -5.65 -9.97
CA THR A 42 -10.48 -5.69 -9.11
C THR A 42 -10.81 -6.29 -7.75
N PHE A 43 -11.94 -5.89 -7.15
CA PHE A 43 -12.44 -6.46 -5.90
C PHE A 43 -12.66 -7.97 -6.02
N VAL A 44 -13.44 -8.42 -6.99
CA VAL A 44 -13.76 -9.84 -7.20
C VAL A 44 -12.50 -10.65 -7.51
N ARG A 45 -11.60 -10.14 -8.35
CA ARG A 45 -10.34 -10.79 -8.69
C ARG A 45 -9.45 -10.95 -7.47
N PHE A 46 -9.34 -9.91 -6.64
CA PHE A 46 -8.61 -9.97 -5.37
C PHE A 46 -9.18 -11.05 -4.45
N PHE A 47 -10.49 -11.06 -4.25
CA PHE A 47 -11.17 -12.06 -3.40
C PHE A 47 -10.97 -13.48 -3.90
N LYS A 48 -11.02 -13.69 -5.22
CA LYS A 48 -10.75 -14.99 -5.84
C LYS A 48 -9.30 -15.43 -5.60
N ASN A 49 -8.34 -14.55 -5.84
CA ASN A 49 -6.90 -14.84 -5.70
C ASN A 49 -6.49 -15.16 -4.26
N HIS A 50 -7.16 -14.53 -3.29
CA HIS A 50 -6.87 -14.72 -1.85
C HIS A 50 -7.76 -15.78 -1.17
N GLY A 51 -8.58 -16.50 -1.95
CA GLY A 51 -9.41 -17.58 -1.42
C GLY A 51 -10.60 -17.16 -0.57
N PHE A 52 -10.98 -15.88 -0.59
CA PHE A 52 -12.14 -15.37 0.17
C PHE A 52 -13.48 -15.86 -0.37
N ILE A 53 -13.53 -16.31 -1.64
CA ILE A 53 -14.76 -16.81 -2.28
C ILE A 53 -14.93 -18.32 -2.03
N ASN A 54 -13.86 -19.04 -1.70
CA ASN A 54 -13.93 -20.48 -1.51
C ASN A 54 -14.21 -20.83 -0.04
N THR A 55 -15.44 -21.18 0.27
CA THR A 55 -15.87 -21.54 1.62
C THR A 55 -15.51 -22.99 2.00
N SER A 56 -15.26 -23.86 1.03
CA SER A 56 -14.96 -25.30 1.27
C SER A 56 -13.48 -25.54 1.58
N GLN A 57 -12.58 -24.67 1.11
CA GLN A 57 -11.15 -24.73 1.38
C GLN A 57 -10.62 -23.33 1.71
N PRO A 58 -10.79 -22.84 2.94
CA PRO A 58 -10.34 -21.53 3.33
C PRO A 58 -8.81 -21.42 3.21
N ALA A 59 -8.33 -20.28 2.71
CA ALA A 59 -6.91 -20.03 2.57
C ALA A 59 -6.20 -20.13 3.93
N ARG A 60 -5.06 -20.80 3.94
CA ARG A 60 -4.21 -20.91 5.12
C ARG A 60 -3.32 -19.67 5.20
N TRP A 61 -3.69 -18.73 6.04
CA TRP A 61 -2.92 -17.51 6.26
C TRP A 61 -1.60 -17.80 6.97
N GLN A 62 -0.54 -17.12 6.52
CA GLN A 62 0.79 -17.21 7.08
C GLN A 62 1.35 -15.81 7.35
N THR A 63 2.27 -15.70 8.28
CA THR A 63 3.00 -14.46 8.57
C THR A 63 4.47 -14.75 8.70
N VAL A 64 5.30 -13.71 8.49
CA VAL A 64 6.74 -13.83 8.71
C VAL A 64 7.02 -13.89 10.20
N LEU A 65 7.64 -14.97 10.65
CA LEU A 65 8.00 -15.14 12.06
C LEU A 65 8.93 -14.00 12.51
N GLY A 66 8.54 -13.30 13.56
CA GLY A 66 9.25 -12.12 14.05
C GLY A 66 8.98 -10.83 13.29
N GLY A 67 7.94 -10.83 12.41
CA GLY A 67 7.47 -9.67 11.65
C GLY A 67 8.20 -9.44 10.33
N SER A 68 7.60 -8.65 9.46
CA SER A 68 8.09 -8.42 8.08
C SER A 68 9.50 -7.81 8.00
N HIS A 69 9.97 -7.13 9.05
CA HIS A 69 11.34 -6.62 9.09
C HIS A 69 12.40 -7.73 8.95
N GLN A 70 12.06 -8.99 9.21
CA GLN A 70 13.02 -10.10 9.12
C GLN A 70 13.51 -10.33 7.68
N TYR A 71 12.65 -10.21 6.66
CA TYR A 71 13.12 -10.36 5.27
C TYR A 71 14.00 -9.18 4.84
N VAL A 72 13.76 -7.96 5.36
CA VAL A 72 14.67 -6.81 5.13
C VAL A 72 16.04 -7.09 5.72
N LYS A 73 16.10 -7.60 6.97
CA LYS A 73 17.37 -7.99 7.60
C LYS A 73 18.08 -9.11 6.84
N ALA A 74 17.32 -10.09 6.33
CA ALA A 74 17.88 -11.19 5.55
C ALA A 74 18.49 -10.68 4.24
N PHE A 75 17.77 -9.81 3.52
CA PHE A 75 18.27 -9.17 2.32
C PHE A 75 19.57 -8.40 2.57
N LEU A 76 19.58 -7.54 3.61
CA LEU A 76 20.75 -6.70 3.92
C LEU A 76 22.01 -7.49 4.28
N LYS A 77 21.90 -8.74 4.73
CA LYS A 77 23.07 -9.61 5.02
C LYS A 77 23.85 -9.97 3.76
N GLY A 78 23.17 -10.12 2.61
CA GLY A 78 23.79 -10.45 1.32
C GLY A 78 24.00 -9.24 0.40
N PHE A 79 23.55 -8.06 0.82
CA PHE A 79 23.60 -6.87 -0.02
C PHE A 79 24.96 -6.18 0.06
N ASN A 80 25.73 -6.20 -1.03
CA ASN A 80 27.06 -5.59 -1.12
C ASN A 80 27.04 -4.10 -1.48
N GLY A 81 25.85 -3.51 -1.69
CA GLY A 81 25.70 -2.10 -2.02
C GLY A 81 25.74 -1.19 -0.79
N LYS A 82 25.79 0.11 -1.03
CA LYS A 82 25.75 1.13 0.02
C LYS A 82 24.30 1.49 0.34
N VAL A 83 23.90 1.40 1.62
CA VAL A 83 22.61 1.87 2.13
C VAL A 83 22.80 3.23 2.81
N VAL A 84 22.05 4.24 2.36
CA VAL A 84 22.07 5.60 2.93
C VAL A 84 20.70 5.89 3.51
N LEU A 85 20.58 5.83 4.84
CA LEU A 85 19.36 6.17 5.54
C LEU A 85 19.24 7.70 5.70
N LYS A 86 17.99 8.18 5.77
CA LYS A 86 17.69 9.62 5.94
C LYS A 86 18.35 10.51 4.88
N ALA A 87 18.45 9.99 3.65
CA ALA A 87 19.11 10.66 2.53
C ALA A 87 18.53 12.07 2.22
N LYS A 88 17.22 12.27 2.48
CA LYS A 88 16.53 13.55 2.25
C LYS A 88 16.74 14.05 0.83
N ILE A 89 16.37 13.24 -0.15
CA ILE A 89 16.40 13.61 -1.57
C ILE A 89 15.49 14.80 -1.79
N ASP A 90 15.98 15.79 -2.54
CA ASP A 90 15.28 17.01 -2.89
C ASP A 90 14.69 16.92 -4.30
N THR A 91 15.55 16.67 -5.29
CA THR A 91 15.13 16.54 -6.68
C THR A 91 15.93 15.49 -7.44
N ILE A 92 15.32 14.99 -8.51
CA ILE A 92 15.90 14.08 -9.50
C ILE A 92 15.77 14.77 -10.86
N ARG A 93 16.85 14.86 -11.64
CA ARG A 93 16.81 15.43 -12.99
C ARG A 93 17.70 14.65 -13.96
N ARG A 94 17.39 14.73 -15.25
CA ARG A 94 18.22 14.22 -16.33
C ARG A 94 19.18 15.31 -16.77
N GLN A 95 20.47 15.03 -16.82
CA GLN A 95 21.48 16.02 -17.22
C GLN A 95 22.71 15.32 -17.85
N GLY A 96 23.07 15.71 -19.06
CA GLY A 96 24.29 15.22 -19.72
C GLY A 96 24.36 13.71 -19.88
N GLY A 97 23.22 13.05 -20.20
CA GLY A 97 23.15 11.60 -20.33
C GLY A 97 23.16 10.85 -19.00
N ARG A 98 23.10 11.55 -17.86
CA ARG A 98 23.07 10.95 -16.53
C ARG A 98 21.83 11.40 -15.74
N THR A 99 21.49 10.62 -14.72
CA THR A 99 20.49 11.01 -13.73
C THR A 99 21.20 11.62 -12.52
N VAL A 100 20.86 12.86 -12.20
CA VAL A 100 21.39 13.61 -11.07
C VAL A 100 20.39 13.61 -9.93
N VAL A 101 20.80 13.08 -8.78
CA VAL A 101 20.03 13.11 -7.54
C VAL A 101 20.59 14.17 -6.64
N LYS A 102 19.81 15.22 -6.37
CA LYS A 102 20.17 16.31 -5.47
C LYS A 102 19.60 16.04 -4.08
N MET A 103 20.44 16.16 -3.07
CA MET A 103 20.05 16.05 -1.67
C MET A 103 19.72 17.44 -1.09
N ARG A 104 18.92 17.50 -0.02
CA ARG A 104 18.60 18.78 0.65
C ARG A 104 19.83 19.52 1.19
N ASN A 105 20.93 18.82 1.51
CA ASN A 105 22.21 19.41 1.89
C ASN A 105 23.03 19.97 0.70
N GLN A 106 22.42 20.07 -0.48
CA GLN A 106 23.00 20.53 -1.75
C GLN A 106 24.05 19.60 -2.38
N SER A 107 24.34 18.43 -1.81
CA SER A 107 25.19 17.44 -2.48
C SER A 107 24.44 16.78 -3.65
N GLU A 108 25.17 16.44 -4.69
CA GLU A 108 24.64 15.77 -5.89
C GLU A 108 25.35 14.46 -6.13
N LEU A 109 24.57 13.46 -6.52
CA LEU A 109 25.04 12.16 -6.96
C LEU A 109 24.62 11.91 -8.40
N ASN A 110 25.50 11.33 -9.19
CA ASN A 110 25.27 11.06 -10.62
C ASN A 110 25.20 9.56 -10.86
N PHE A 111 24.15 9.13 -11.56
CA PHE A 111 23.92 7.72 -11.87
C PHE A 111 23.63 7.53 -13.36
N GLU A 112 24.01 6.37 -13.89
CA GLU A 112 23.65 5.93 -15.24
C GLU A 112 22.20 5.43 -15.25
N HIS A 113 21.81 4.73 -14.20
CA HIS A 113 20.46 4.22 -13.99
C HIS A 113 19.97 4.54 -12.59
N LEU A 114 18.72 4.95 -12.46
CA LEU A 114 18.07 5.22 -11.19
C LEU A 114 16.74 4.46 -11.13
N VAL A 115 16.52 3.71 -10.06
CA VAL A 115 15.23 3.09 -9.77
C VAL A 115 14.55 3.87 -8.65
N VAL A 116 13.36 4.41 -8.91
CA VAL A 116 12.53 5.14 -7.94
C VAL A 116 11.49 4.18 -7.40
N ALA A 117 11.67 3.75 -6.14
CA ALA A 117 10.84 2.77 -5.46
C ALA A 117 9.99 3.42 -4.33
N THR A 118 9.39 4.55 -4.62
CA THR A 118 8.50 5.30 -3.71
C THR A 118 7.04 5.16 -4.15
N HIS A 119 6.11 5.87 -3.49
CA HIS A 119 4.76 6.05 -4.04
C HIS A 119 4.81 6.78 -5.39
N ALA A 120 3.81 6.60 -6.24
CA ALA A 120 3.78 7.21 -7.58
C ALA A 120 3.76 8.74 -7.51
N ASP A 121 2.96 9.33 -6.62
CA ASP A 121 2.90 10.77 -6.37
C ASP A 121 4.23 11.33 -5.86
N GLN A 122 4.90 10.60 -4.95
CA GLN A 122 6.22 10.97 -4.43
C GLN A 122 7.28 10.86 -5.53
N ALA A 123 7.22 9.81 -6.37
CA ALA A 123 8.11 9.66 -7.51
C ALA A 123 8.00 10.87 -8.44
N LEU A 124 6.76 11.23 -8.83
CA LEU A 124 6.53 12.39 -9.69
C LEU A 124 7.01 13.69 -9.05
N ALA A 125 6.73 13.89 -7.76
CA ALA A 125 7.14 15.10 -7.04
C ALA A 125 8.67 15.27 -6.93
N LEU A 126 9.44 14.18 -6.98
CA LEU A 126 10.90 14.23 -6.97
C LEU A 126 11.49 14.64 -8.33
N LEU A 127 10.77 14.47 -9.44
CA LEU A 127 11.27 14.78 -10.78
C LEU A 127 11.24 16.30 -11.04
N ALA A 128 12.39 16.88 -11.36
CA ALA A 128 12.47 18.28 -11.77
C ALA A 128 12.06 18.47 -13.24
N ASP A 129 12.20 17.43 -14.05
CA ASP A 129 11.97 17.43 -15.49
C ASP A 129 11.11 16.23 -15.95
N PRO A 130 9.90 16.02 -15.35
CA PRO A 130 9.08 14.87 -15.69
C PRO A 130 8.62 14.92 -17.14
N THR A 131 8.71 13.79 -17.84
CA THR A 131 8.11 13.62 -19.17
C THR A 131 6.58 13.67 -19.11
N GLU A 132 5.94 13.87 -20.24
CA GLU A 132 4.46 13.86 -20.30
C GLU A 132 3.89 12.49 -19.93
N GLU A 133 4.58 11.39 -20.29
CA GLU A 133 4.17 10.04 -19.91
C GLU A 133 4.31 9.81 -18.38
N GLU A 134 5.39 10.27 -17.75
CA GLU A 134 5.54 10.23 -16.29
C GLU A 134 4.47 11.04 -15.57
N LYS A 135 4.17 12.27 -16.04
CA LYS A 135 3.07 13.08 -15.49
C LYS A 135 1.73 12.37 -15.60
N GLN A 136 1.44 11.80 -16.77
CA GLN A 136 0.19 11.11 -17.04
C GLN A 136 0.05 9.85 -16.17
N LEU A 137 1.08 8.98 -16.14
CA LEU A 137 0.97 7.67 -15.50
C LEU A 137 1.17 7.73 -13.99
N LEU A 138 2.10 8.52 -13.49
CA LEU A 138 2.36 8.66 -12.06
C LEU A 138 1.39 9.64 -11.39
N GLY A 139 1.02 10.72 -12.09
CA GLY A 139 0.16 11.78 -11.55
C GLY A 139 -1.31 11.37 -11.40
N THR A 140 -1.73 10.27 -12.02
CA THR A 140 -3.09 9.72 -11.85
C THR A 140 -3.30 9.13 -10.45
N TRP A 141 -2.25 8.68 -9.79
CA TRP A 141 -2.33 8.01 -8.51
C TRP A 141 -2.56 8.98 -7.36
N GLN A 142 -3.67 8.79 -6.67
CA GLN A 142 -3.98 9.49 -5.43
C GLN A 142 -3.70 8.59 -4.22
N TYR A 143 -3.43 9.22 -3.08
CA TYR A 143 -3.15 8.51 -1.84
C TYR A 143 -4.02 9.04 -0.71
N GLU A 144 -4.67 8.13 0.02
CA GLU A 144 -5.48 8.45 1.19
C GLU A 144 -4.63 8.36 2.46
N LYS A 145 -4.74 9.40 3.31
CA LYS A 145 -4.05 9.45 4.59
C LYS A 145 -4.79 8.63 5.63
N ASN A 146 -4.04 7.83 6.38
CA ASN A 146 -4.58 7.04 7.47
C ASN A 146 -3.69 7.21 8.70
N HIS A 147 -4.30 7.68 9.79
CA HIS A 147 -3.64 7.76 11.08
C HIS A 147 -3.62 6.38 11.73
N ALA A 148 -2.45 5.86 12.03
CA ALA A 148 -2.24 4.55 12.62
C ALA A 148 -1.67 4.67 14.04
N VAL A 149 -2.31 4.01 14.99
CA VAL A 149 -1.89 3.96 16.39
C VAL A 149 -1.56 2.53 16.77
N LEU A 150 -0.33 2.27 17.21
CA LEU A 150 0.07 1.04 17.87
C LEU A 150 -0.20 1.18 19.37
N HIS A 151 -0.97 0.27 19.95
CA HIS A 151 -1.43 0.38 21.33
C HIS A 151 -1.75 -0.97 21.99
N THR A 152 -2.08 -0.94 23.28
CA THR A 152 -2.52 -2.10 24.07
C THR A 152 -3.96 -1.99 24.57
N ASP A 153 -4.68 -0.96 24.19
CA ASP A 153 -6.06 -0.71 24.60
C ASP A 153 -7.03 -1.75 23.99
N GLN A 154 -7.65 -2.56 24.86
CA GLN A 154 -8.62 -3.56 24.44
C GLN A 154 -10.06 -3.01 24.33
N SER A 155 -10.31 -1.80 24.80
CA SER A 155 -11.65 -1.19 24.78
C SER A 155 -12.15 -0.85 23.38
N VAL A 156 -11.22 -0.73 22.42
CA VAL A 156 -11.54 -0.48 20.99
C VAL A 156 -12.12 -1.71 20.29
N MET A 157 -11.89 -2.91 20.87
CA MET A 157 -12.34 -4.18 20.33
C MET A 157 -13.84 -4.42 20.61
N PRO A 158 -14.51 -5.34 19.89
CA PRO A 158 -15.89 -5.70 20.18
C PRO A 158 -16.09 -6.11 21.65
N THR A 159 -17.22 -5.72 22.25
CA THR A 159 -17.57 -6.03 23.66
C THR A 159 -17.56 -7.54 23.92
N SER A 160 -18.09 -8.33 22.99
CA SER A 160 -18.01 -9.80 23.07
C SER A 160 -16.67 -10.30 22.54
N ARG A 161 -15.92 -11.01 23.38
CA ARG A 161 -14.65 -11.64 22.96
C ARG A 161 -14.83 -12.69 21.87
N HIS A 162 -15.99 -13.30 21.75
CA HIS A 162 -16.29 -14.24 20.66
C HIS A 162 -16.37 -13.58 19.29
N ALA A 163 -16.62 -12.26 19.25
CA ALA A 163 -16.64 -11.48 18.02
C ALA A 163 -15.25 -10.95 17.62
N TRP A 164 -14.21 -11.17 18.44
CA TRP A 164 -12.86 -10.70 18.12
C TRP A 164 -12.29 -11.44 16.93
N ALA A 165 -11.94 -10.69 15.91
CA ALA A 165 -11.26 -11.18 14.71
C ALA A 165 -9.84 -10.60 14.60
N SER A 166 -9.07 -11.06 13.64
CA SER A 166 -7.77 -10.47 13.32
C SER A 166 -7.92 -9.03 12.80
N TRP A 167 -9.01 -8.75 12.10
CA TRP A 167 -9.39 -7.44 11.58
C TRP A 167 -10.80 -7.10 12.11
N ASN A 168 -10.90 -6.00 12.80
CA ASN A 168 -12.16 -5.57 13.43
C ASN A 168 -12.52 -4.19 12.87
N TYR A 169 -13.56 -4.15 12.06
CA TYR A 169 -14.11 -2.91 11.51
C TYR A 169 -15.14 -2.34 12.48
N LYS A 170 -15.01 -1.06 12.80
CA LYS A 170 -15.96 -0.33 13.64
C LYS A 170 -16.49 0.89 12.89
N ARG A 171 -17.82 0.95 12.75
CA ARG A 171 -18.55 2.10 12.22
C ARG A 171 -18.75 3.11 13.34
N GLY A 172 -18.37 4.35 13.14
CA GLY A 172 -18.62 5.44 14.06
C GLY A 172 -20.00 6.07 13.83
N VAL A 173 -20.42 6.93 14.74
CA VAL A 173 -21.64 7.73 14.57
C VAL A 173 -21.31 8.94 13.70
N SER A 174 -22.06 9.14 12.63
CA SER A 174 -21.94 10.31 11.75
C SER A 174 -22.35 11.57 12.48
N THR A 175 -21.47 12.57 12.53
CA THR A 175 -21.77 13.89 13.12
C THR A 175 -21.92 14.99 12.06
N ASP A 176 -21.47 14.74 10.82
CA ASP A 176 -21.41 15.73 9.73
C ASP A 176 -21.73 15.14 8.35
N GLY A 177 -22.45 14.00 8.32
CA GLY A 177 -22.75 13.27 7.08
C GLY A 177 -21.60 12.39 6.57
N ARG A 178 -20.45 12.40 7.23
CA ARG A 178 -19.36 11.45 6.99
C ARG A 178 -19.40 10.38 8.08
N GLU A 179 -19.48 9.13 7.70
CA GLU A 179 -19.39 8.03 8.65
C GLU A 179 -17.91 7.79 9.00
N PRO A 180 -17.44 8.18 10.19
CA PRO A 180 -16.10 7.82 10.60
C PRO A 180 -16.04 6.29 10.74
N PHE A 181 -14.95 5.71 10.30
CA PHE A 181 -14.70 4.29 10.47
C PHE A 181 -13.32 4.09 11.09
N SER A 182 -13.16 3.00 11.79
CA SER A 182 -11.85 2.53 12.23
C SER A 182 -11.68 1.06 11.95
N VAL A 183 -10.44 0.66 11.73
CA VAL A 183 -10.07 -0.75 11.59
C VAL A 183 -9.00 -1.07 12.62
N THR A 184 -9.30 -2.02 13.51
CA THR A 184 -8.35 -2.50 14.51
C THR A 184 -7.82 -3.87 14.12
N TYR A 185 -6.52 -3.97 13.95
CA TYR A 185 -5.77 -5.20 13.70
C TYR A 185 -5.26 -5.77 15.01
N ASP A 186 -5.66 -6.99 15.36
CA ASP A 186 -5.11 -7.73 16.50
C ASP A 186 -3.77 -8.36 16.10
N LEU A 187 -2.67 -7.63 16.35
CA LEU A 187 -1.33 -8.08 16.00
C LEU A 187 -0.91 -9.32 16.79
N THR A 188 -1.37 -9.44 18.02
CA THR A 188 -1.08 -10.62 18.85
C THR A 188 -1.60 -11.88 18.18
N ARG A 189 -2.81 -11.82 17.61
CA ARG A 189 -3.42 -12.92 16.85
C ARG A 189 -2.79 -13.09 15.48
N LEU A 190 -2.60 -12.00 14.74
CA LEU A 190 -2.05 -12.02 13.37
C LEU A 190 -0.64 -12.57 13.31
N GLN A 191 0.19 -12.26 14.30
CA GLN A 191 1.60 -12.66 14.33
C GLN A 191 1.88 -13.83 15.28
N GLY A 192 0.84 -14.37 15.95
CA GLY A 192 1.00 -15.48 16.90
C GLY A 192 1.92 -15.14 18.07
N LEU A 193 1.83 -13.91 18.61
CA LEU A 193 2.72 -13.44 19.65
C LEU A 193 2.38 -14.10 21.00
N SER A 194 3.40 -14.64 21.67
CA SER A 194 3.30 -15.15 23.05
C SER A 194 3.72 -14.05 24.03
N THR A 195 2.81 -13.13 24.33
CA THR A 195 3.04 -11.98 25.19
C THR A 195 1.98 -11.83 26.27
N GLN A 196 2.29 -11.18 27.39
CA GLN A 196 1.32 -10.89 28.46
C GLN A 196 0.27 -9.88 28.02
N ASN A 197 0.71 -8.85 27.28
CA ASN A 197 -0.17 -7.83 26.74
C ASN A 197 -0.60 -8.18 25.31
N ARG A 198 -1.81 -7.75 24.93
CA ARG A 198 -2.23 -7.79 23.54
C ARG A 198 -1.80 -6.49 22.86
N TYR A 199 -1.40 -6.60 21.61
CA TYR A 199 -0.98 -5.48 20.79
C TYR A 199 -1.94 -5.31 19.62
N PHE A 200 -2.33 -4.05 19.37
CA PHE A 200 -3.24 -3.67 18.31
C PHE A 200 -2.65 -2.55 17.47
N VAL A 201 -3.03 -2.51 16.21
CA VAL A 201 -2.91 -1.32 15.38
C VAL A 201 -4.31 -0.89 15.00
N THR A 202 -4.67 0.35 15.31
CA THR A 202 -5.94 0.94 14.90
C THR A 202 -5.71 2.04 13.89
N LEU A 203 -6.35 1.92 12.73
CA LEU A 203 -6.40 2.97 11.72
C LEU A 203 -7.61 3.86 11.97
N ASN A 204 -7.39 5.18 11.92
CA ASN A 204 -8.42 6.22 12.02
C ASN A 204 -9.29 6.14 13.29
N GLY A 205 -8.75 5.57 14.36
CA GLY A 205 -9.43 5.42 15.63
C GLY A 205 -9.47 6.72 16.43
N GLN A 206 -10.67 7.14 16.84
CA GLN A 206 -10.87 8.36 17.63
C GLN A 206 -10.83 8.13 19.15
N SER A 207 -10.68 6.89 19.61
CA SER A 207 -10.96 6.52 21.01
C SER A 207 -9.91 5.61 21.66
N VAL A 208 -8.66 5.65 21.20
CA VAL A 208 -7.58 4.92 21.90
C VAL A 208 -7.20 5.71 23.16
N ILE A 209 -7.09 5.00 24.31
CA ILE A 209 -6.72 5.62 25.59
C ILE A 209 -5.25 5.99 25.59
N ASP A 210 -4.91 7.26 25.83
CA ASP A 210 -3.55 7.80 25.77
C ASP A 210 -2.50 6.96 26.51
N GLY A 211 -2.82 6.48 27.70
CA GLY A 211 -1.89 5.65 28.50
C GLY A 211 -1.55 4.27 27.91
N SER A 212 -2.25 3.87 26.83
CA SER A 212 -2.01 2.59 26.13
C SER A 212 -1.24 2.75 24.82
N VAL A 213 -1.03 3.97 24.36
CA VAL A 213 -0.37 4.28 23.09
C VAL A 213 1.13 3.99 23.18
N ILE A 214 1.64 3.24 22.20
CA ILE A 214 3.06 2.91 22.08
C ILE A 214 3.71 3.79 21.01
N SER A 215 3.03 3.96 19.87
CA SER A 215 3.53 4.76 18.76
C SER A 215 2.38 5.19 17.86
N GLU A 216 2.54 6.33 17.23
CA GLU A 216 1.60 6.86 16.23
C GLU A 216 2.35 7.21 14.95
N THR A 217 1.69 7.05 13.82
CA THR A 217 2.23 7.44 12.53
C THR A 217 1.11 7.69 11.52
N GLU A 218 1.38 8.50 10.52
CA GLU A 218 0.49 8.68 9.37
C GLU A 218 1.03 7.83 8.21
N PHE A 219 0.19 6.95 7.68
CA PHE A 219 0.44 6.22 6.45
C PHE A 219 -0.41 6.79 5.32
N THR A 220 0.08 6.66 4.10
CA THR A 220 -0.68 6.95 2.89
C THR A 220 -0.85 5.68 2.08
N HIS A 221 -2.09 5.40 1.65
CA HIS A 221 -2.43 4.21 0.88
C HIS A 221 -2.94 4.61 -0.50
N PRO A 222 -2.55 3.89 -1.57
CA PRO A 222 -2.98 4.21 -2.92
C PRO A 222 -4.49 4.00 -3.09
N VAL A 223 -5.13 4.93 -3.79
CA VAL A 223 -6.55 4.84 -4.15
C VAL A 223 -6.66 4.14 -5.50
N TYR A 224 -7.41 3.04 -5.53
CA TYR A 224 -7.66 2.25 -6.75
C TYR A 224 -8.98 2.67 -7.38
N ASP A 225 -8.95 3.71 -8.19
CA ASP A 225 -10.05 4.09 -9.06
C ASP A 225 -9.82 3.59 -10.50
N PHE A 226 -10.77 3.86 -11.39
CA PHE A 226 -10.67 3.43 -12.81
C PHE A 226 -9.49 4.08 -13.53
N ALA A 227 -9.18 5.34 -13.22
CA ALA A 227 -8.06 6.05 -13.81
C ALA A 227 -6.71 5.47 -13.36
N ALA A 228 -6.57 5.15 -12.06
CA ALA A 228 -5.40 4.49 -11.52
C ALA A 228 -5.19 3.10 -12.16
N LEU A 229 -6.25 2.30 -12.32
CA LEU A 229 -6.15 0.97 -12.96
C LEU A 229 -5.83 1.06 -14.46
N ASP A 230 -6.38 2.04 -15.17
CA ASP A 230 -6.00 2.29 -16.56
C ASP A 230 -4.52 2.68 -16.66
N SER A 231 -4.06 3.60 -15.81
CA SER A 231 -2.64 3.95 -15.69
C SER A 231 -1.79 2.72 -15.36
N GLN A 232 -2.21 1.89 -14.38
CA GLN A 232 -1.48 0.68 -13.95
C GLN A 232 -1.15 -0.25 -15.13
N SER A 233 -2.09 -0.45 -16.04
CA SER A 233 -1.90 -1.30 -17.22
C SER A 233 -0.76 -0.82 -18.14
N ARG A 234 -0.36 0.45 -18.02
CA ARG A 234 0.63 1.13 -18.87
C ARG A 234 1.93 1.48 -18.13
N LEU A 235 2.00 1.32 -16.80
CA LEU A 235 3.18 1.69 -16.00
C LEU A 235 4.47 1.03 -16.48
N SER A 236 4.41 -0.19 -17.04
CA SER A 236 5.57 -0.89 -17.59
C SER A 236 6.27 -0.13 -18.73
N ARG A 237 5.56 0.80 -19.40
CA ARG A 237 6.15 1.65 -20.44
C ARG A 237 7.23 2.58 -19.89
N LEU A 238 7.10 3.01 -18.63
CA LEU A 238 8.10 3.84 -17.96
C LEU A 238 9.42 3.12 -17.73
N ASN A 239 9.42 1.79 -17.80
CA ASN A 239 10.59 0.94 -17.50
C ASN A 239 11.30 0.42 -18.78
N GLN A 240 11.12 1.07 -19.91
CA GLN A 240 11.81 0.71 -21.13
C GLN A 240 13.23 1.30 -21.13
N LYS A 241 14.21 0.50 -21.60
CA LYS A 241 15.55 1.04 -21.83
C LYS A 241 15.49 2.14 -22.88
N PRO A 242 16.20 3.27 -22.66
CA PRO A 242 16.41 4.23 -23.74
C PRO A 242 17.02 3.54 -24.96
N ALA A 243 16.57 3.93 -26.16
CA ALA A 243 17.10 3.39 -27.40
C ALA A 243 18.60 3.70 -27.56
N ASP A 244 19.05 4.84 -27.03
CA ASP A 244 20.44 5.22 -26.92
C ASP A 244 20.96 4.84 -25.54
N SER A 245 21.92 3.95 -25.48
CA SER A 245 22.59 3.52 -24.24
C SER A 245 23.38 4.63 -23.53
N ALA A 246 23.66 5.74 -24.22
CA ALA A 246 24.27 6.92 -23.62
C ALA A 246 23.28 7.78 -22.82
N VAL A 247 21.98 7.49 -22.91
CA VAL A 247 20.93 8.20 -22.17
C VAL A 247 20.64 7.49 -20.86
N ALA A 248 20.74 8.19 -19.74
CA ALA A 248 20.39 7.68 -18.43
C ALA A 248 18.92 7.31 -18.32
N GLY A 249 18.64 6.15 -17.73
CA GLY A 249 17.30 5.68 -17.48
C GLY A 249 16.83 5.97 -16.06
N ILE A 250 15.59 6.45 -15.92
CA ILE A 250 14.86 6.44 -14.66
C ILE A 250 13.79 5.35 -14.76
N TYR A 251 13.75 4.46 -13.79
CA TYR A 251 12.85 3.31 -13.73
C TYR A 251 12.02 3.38 -12.48
N TYR A 252 10.84 2.77 -12.48
CA TYR A 252 9.87 2.87 -11.41
C TYR A 252 9.43 1.48 -10.94
N CYS A 253 9.33 1.31 -9.64
CA CYS A 253 8.70 0.16 -9.02
C CYS A 253 7.98 0.57 -7.73
N GLY A 254 7.08 -0.26 -7.26
CA GLY A 254 6.30 0.00 -6.05
C GLY A 254 5.02 -0.81 -6.02
N SER A 255 4.33 -0.78 -4.90
CA SER A 255 3.12 -1.56 -4.69
C SER A 255 1.96 -1.16 -5.62
N TYR A 256 1.98 0.05 -6.16
CA TYR A 256 0.99 0.55 -7.12
C TYR A 256 1.05 -0.13 -8.51
N PHE A 257 2.08 -0.94 -8.77
CA PHE A 257 2.12 -1.84 -9.94
C PHE A 257 1.22 -3.08 -9.79
N GLY A 258 0.66 -3.32 -8.60
CA GLY A 258 -0.24 -4.44 -8.30
C GLY A 258 -1.39 -4.01 -7.39
N TYR A 259 -1.72 -4.82 -6.40
CA TYR A 259 -2.84 -4.57 -5.48
C TYR A 259 -2.49 -3.71 -4.26
N GLY A 260 -1.25 -3.22 -4.14
CA GLY A 260 -0.82 -2.37 -3.04
C GLY A 260 -0.08 -3.09 -1.91
N PHE A 261 0.34 -4.33 -2.11
CA PHE A 261 0.98 -5.15 -1.07
C PHE A 261 2.49 -5.30 -1.27
N HIS A 262 3.16 -5.85 -0.26
CA HIS A 262 4.62 -6.06 -0.29
C HIS A 262 5.08 -6.91 -1.46
N GLU A 263 4.33 -7.97 -1.78
CA GLU A 263 4.62 -8.85 -2.93
C GLU A 263 4.56 -8.09 -4.26
N ASP A 264 3.58 -7.18 -4.41
CA ASP A 264 3.46 -6.40 -5.63
C ASP A 264 4.66 -5.45 -5.80
N ALA A 265 5.11 -4.85 -4.69
CA ALA A 265 6.31 -4.01 -4.70
C ALA A 265 7.58 -4.82 -5.05
N ALA A 266 7.75 -6.00 -4.45
CA ALA A 266 8.89 -6.88 -4.72
C ALA A 266 8.90 -7.35 -6.17
N ARG A 267 7.76 -7.82 -6.68
CA ARG A 267 7.59 -8.26 -8.07
C ARG A 267 7.87 -7.13 -9.05
N SER A 268 7.40 -5.92 -8.79
CA SER A 268 7.68 -4.78 -9.67
C SER A 268 9.17 -4.44 -9.71
N GLY A 269 9.88 -4.60 -8.59
CA GLY A 269 11.35 -4.46 -8.55
C GLY A 269 12.07 -5.54 -9.36
N GLU A 270 11.59 -6.80 -9.30
CA GLU A 270 12.08 -7.90 -10.14
C GLU A 270 11.89 -7.60 -11.63
N GLU A 271 10.71 -7.09 -12.04
CA GLU A 271 10.49 -6.70 -13.44
C GLU A 271 11.45 -5.61 -13.92
N VAL A 272 11.78 -4.64 -13.05
CA VAL A 272 12.83 -3.66 -13.37
C VAL A 272 14.21 -4.35 -13.50
N ALA A 273 14.55 -5.31 -12.64
CA ALA A 273 15.82 -6.05 -12.74
C ALA A 273 15.93 -6.82 -14.05
N LYS A 274 14.83 -7.40 -14.57
CA LYS A 274 14.78 -8.07 -15.87
C LYS A 274 15.13 -7.15 -17.04
N VAL A 275 14.85 -5.85 -16.95
CA VAL A 275 15.25 -4.86 -17.96
C VAL A 275 16.78 -4.81 -18.09
N PHE A 276 17.50 -5.11 -17.01
CA PHE A 276 18.97 -5.17 -17.00
C PHE A 276 19.53 -6.59 -17.27
N GLY A 277 18.67 -7.55 -17.63
CA GLY A 277 19.08 -8.93 -17.90
C GLY A 277 19.33 -9.74 -16.63
N MET A 278 18.87 -9.26 -15.48
CA MET A 278 18.94 -9.99 -14.21
C MET A 278 17.65 -10.81 -14.01
N ALA A 279 17.81 -12.05 -13.58
CA ALA A 279 16.71 -12.92 -13.11
C ALA A 279 17.04 -13.38 -11.70
N LEU A 280 16.00 -13.48 -10.85
CA LEU A 280 16.09 -14.14 -9.53
C LEU A 280 15.95 -15.65 -9.69
#